data_ee130a403c80f0edef89baca43d8179d
#
_entry.id   ee130a403c80f0edef89baca43d8179d
#
_cell.length_a   1.000
_cell.length_b   1.000
_cell.length_c   1.000
_cell.angle_alpha   90.00
_cell.angle_beta   90.00
_cell.angle_gamma   90.00
#
_symmetry.space_group_name_H-M   'P 1'
#
loop_
_entity.id
_entity.type
_entity.pdbx_description
1 polymer ?
#
loop_
_entity_poly.entity_id
_entity_poly.type
_entity_poly.pdbx_seq_one_letter_code
_entity_poly.pdbx_strand_id
1 'polypeptide(L)'
;MSGFFGVASKDDCVLELFYGVDYHSHLGTRRGGMAVYGESGFDRAIHNIENTPFRTKFDGDVGSMKGNMGIGCISDYEPQPLLFSSRIGSFALTFVGKINNYDELLQQLYNTTKVHFQEMTNGTVNVTELIAALICEKDNFVEGIQYVQGLIDGSMTLLLMTKDGIYAARDKMGRTPVEIGHKEGSYCISFESHAYINLGYEDYKELGPGEIVFVTADEVKTLVEPGKKMKICSFLWVYYGFPTSTYEGKNVEEARFTNGFNLAKTDDVEVDCCSGIPDSGTGMAMGYAAGKGVPYQRCIAKYTP
;
A
#
# COMPACT_ATOMS: atom_id res chain seq x y z
N MET A 1 5.18 -7.79 -4.51
CA MET A 1 4.98 -6.48 -3.84
C MET A 1 3.53 -6.38 -3.38
N SER A 2 3.15 -5.29 -2.77
CA SER A 2 1.76 -5.08 -2.33
C SER A 2 1.45 -3.58 -2.34
N GLY A 3 0.19 -3.22 -2.50
CA GLY A 3 -0.31 -1.87 -2.40
C GLY A 3 -1.68 -1.86 -1.75
N PHE A 4 -2.01 -0.81 -1.04
CA PHE A 4 -3.28 -0.69 -0.32
C PHE A 4 -4.01 0.61 -0.68
N PHE A 5 -5.30 0.58 -0.46
CA PHE A 5 -6.17 1.74 -0.48
C PHE A 5 -7.16 1.66 0.68
N GLY A 6 -7.46 2.79 1.30
CA GLY A 6 -8.50 2.94 2.33
C GLY A 6 -9.34 4.17 2.06
N VAL A 7 -10.58 4.17 2.50
CA VAL A 7 -11.49 5.30 2.35
C VAL A 7 -12.45 5.38 3.52
N ALA A 8 -12.69 6.59 4.02
CA ALA A 8 -13.73 6.93 4.97
C ALA A 8 -14.56 8.08 4.40
N SER A 9 -15.84 7.86 4.19
CA SER A 9 -16.76 8.75 3.48
C SER A 9 -18.07 8.95 4.25
N LYS A 10 -18.78 10.04 3.98
CA LYS A 10 -20.16 10.24 4.45
C LYS A 10 -21.16 9.39 3.67
N ASP A 11 -20.81 9.05 2.43
CA ASP A 11 -21.62 8.25 1.51
C ASP A 11 -21.05 6.84 1.35
N ASP A 12 -21.76 5.99 0.59
CA ASP A 12 -21.25 4.67 0.20
C ASP A 12 -19.94 4.80 -0.59
N CYS A 13 -18.91 4.12 -0.14
CA CYS A 13 -17.56 4.25 -0.69
C CYS A 13 -17.07 3.01 -1.44
N VAL A 14 -17.91 2.00 -1.66
CA VAL A 14 -17.48 0.72 -2.23
C VAL A 14 -16.84 0.86 -3.60
N LEU A 15 -17.39 1.70 -4.48
CA LEU A 15 -16.81 1.95 -5.80
C LEU A 15 -15.47 2.67 -5.73
N GLU A 16 -15.31 3.62 -4.81
CA GLU A 16 -14.05 4.33 -4.63
C GLU A 16 -12.96 3.38 -4.09
N LEU A 17 -13.32 2.54 -3.12
CA LEU A 17 -12.42 1.50 -2.62
C LEU A 17 -12.01 0.54 -3.75
N PHE A 18 -12.98 0.06 -4.54
CA PHE A 18 -12.74 -0.85 -5.65
C PHE A 18 -11.74 -0.28 -6.66
N TYR A 19 -11.99 0.92 -7.16
CA TYR A 19 -11.06 1.54 -8.12
C TYR A 19 -9.74 1.94 -7.47
N GLY A 20 -9.76 2.41 -6.22
CA GLY A 20 -8.54 2.74 -5.49
C GLY A 20 -7.61 1.53 -5.32
N VAL A 21 -8.17 0.36 -5.01
CA VAL A 21 -7.40 -0.90 -4.96
C VAL A 21 -6.93 -1.32 -6.36
N ASP A 22 -7.79 -1.25 -7.37
CA ASP A 22 -7.46 -1.61 -8.75
C ASP A 22 -6.30 -0.78 -9.33
N TYR A 23 -6.24 0.50 -9.00
CA TYR A 23 -5.12 1.37 -9.42
C TYR A 23 -3.76 0.94 -8.84
N HIS A 24 -3.73 0.06 -7.86
CA HIS A 24 -2.52 -0.58 -7.34
C HIS A 24 -2.20 -1.93 -7.98
N SER A 25 -2.92 -2.35 -9.04
CA SER A 25 -2.75 -3.68 -9.66
C SER A 25 -1.36 -3.93 -10.25
N HIS A 26 -0.56 -2.89 -10.53
CA HIS A 26 0.83 -3.03 -10.95
C HIS A 26 1.79 -3.44 -9.81
N LEU A 27 1.35 -3.34 -8.54
CA LEU A 27 2.14 -3.69 -7.35
C LEU A 27 1.98 -5.14 -6.90
N GLY A 28 1.02 -5.88 -7.46
CA GLY A 28 0.81 -7.28 -7.12
C GLY A 28 -0.11 -7.98 -8.11
N THR A 29 0.07 -9.29 -8.26
CA THR A 29 -0.60 -10.09 -9.30
C THR A 29 -1.29 -11.35 -8.79
N ARG A 30 -1.24 -11.64 -7.49
CA ARG A 30 -1.72 -12.93 -6.97
C ARG A 30 -3.00 -12.85 -6.17
N ARG A 31 -3.11 -11.88 -5.29
CA ARG A 31 -4.23 -11.73 -4.37
C ARG A 31 -4.76 -10.32 -4.42
N GLY A 32 -6.07 -10.19 -4.36
CA GLY A 32 -6.73 -8.92 -4.13
C GLY A 32 -7.79 -9.11 -3.05
N GLY A 33 -8.03 -8.07 -2.26
CA GLY A 33 -9.05 -8.11 -1.24
C GLY A 33 -9.58 -6.74 -0.88
N MET A 34 -10.82 -6.73 -0.44
CA MET A 34 -11.54 -5.56 0.07
C MET A 34 -12.28 -5.94 1.34
N ALA A 35 -12.32 -5.05 2.31
CA ALA A 35 -13.21 -5.11 3.45
C ALA A 35 -13.88 -3.76 3.62
N VAL A 36 -15.18 -3.76 3.87
CA VAL A 36 -15.98 -2.55 4.11
C VAL A 36 -16.69 -2.65 5.44
N TYR A 37 -17.03 -1.49 6.01
CA TYR A 37 -17.88 -1.38 7.18
C TYR A 37 -19.06 -0.46 6.88
N GLY A 38 -20.25 -0.95 7.19
CA GLY A 38 -21.51 -0.24 6.99
C GLY A 38 -22.56 -0.62 8.05
N GLU A 39 -23.81 -0.36 7.79
CA GLU A 39 -24.93 -0.64 8.73
C GLU A 39 -25.02 -2.12 9.13
N SER A 40 -24.69 -3.04 8.25
CA SER A 40 -24.66 -4.50 8.50
C SER A 40 -23.38 -4.98 9.18
N GLY A 41 -22.44 -4.09 9.52
CA GLY A 41 -21.13 -4.43 10.07
C GLY A 41 -20.05 -4.61 9.01
N PHE A 42 -19.07 -5.47 9.30
CA PHE A 42 -17.99 -5.79 8.36
C PHE A 42 -18.44 -6.77 7.28
N ASP A 43 -18.09 -6.45 6.04
CA ASP A 43 -18.16 -7.37 4.90
C ASP A 43 -16.79 -7.45 4.21
N ARG A 44 -16.43 -8.62 3.62
CA ARG A 44 -15.10 -8.87 3.08
C ARG A 44 -15.15 -9.81 1.89
N ALA A 45 -14.41 -9.45 0.83
CA ALA A 45 -14.11 -10.34 -0.28
C ALA A 45 -12.59 -10.43 -0.53
N ILE A 46 -12.09 -11.64 -0.79
CA ILE A 46 -10.69 -11.90 -1.16
C ILE A 46 -10.68 -12.88 -2.32
N HIS A 47 -9.93 -12.56 -3.37
CA HIS A 47 -9.82 -13.40 -4.56
C HIS A 47 -8.36 -13.63 -4.99
N ASN A 48 -8.13 -14.78 -5.63
CA ASN A 48 -6.97 -15.01 -6.46
C ASN A 48 -7.14 -14.27 -7.79
N ILE A 49 -6.18 -13.41 -8.14
CA ILE A 49 -6.19 -12.58 -9.35
C ILE A 49 -5.08 -12.97 -10.34
N GLU A 50 -4.41 -14.13 -10.15
CA GLU A 50 -3.29 -14.56 -11.03
C GLU A 50 -3.71 -14.73 -12.49
N ASN A 51 -4.92 -15.23 -12.73
CA ASN A 51 -5.41 -15.56 -14.06
C ASN A 51 -6.57 -14.67 -14.53
N THR A 52 -6.97 -13.69 -13.73
CA THR A 52 -8.11 -12.81 -14.05
C THR A 52 -7.89 -11.47 -13.37
N PRO A 53 -7.99 -10.34 -14.09
CA PRO A 53 -7.82 -9.02 -13.52
C PRO A 53 -8.70 -8.76 -12.30
N PHE A 54 -8.21 -7.93 -11.37
CA PHE A 54 -8.92 -7.54 -10.15
C PHE A 54 -10.36 -7.09 -10.44
N ARG A 55 -10.56 -6.19 -11.40
CA ARG A 55 -11.89 -5.68 -11.78
C ARG A 55 -12.89 -6.79 -12.07
N THR A 56 -12.49 -7.77 -12.86
CA THR A 56 -13.37 -8.86 -13.26
C THR A 56 -13.73 -9.78 -12.09
N LYS A 57 -12.78 -9.98 -11.16
CA LYS A 57 -13.00 -10.86 -10.00
C LYS A 57 -13.95 -10.25 -8.98
N PHE A 58 -13.90 -8.94 -8.78
CA PHE A 58 -14.65 -8.23 -7.75
C PHE A 58 -15.97 -7.61 -8.24
N ASP A 59 -16.31 -7.73 -9.53
CA ASP A 59 -17.53 -7.13 -10.11
C ASP A 59 -18.82 -7.53 -9.38
N GLY A 60 -18.93 -8.81 -9.02
CA GLY A 60 -20.06 -9.32 -8.25
C GLY A 60 -20.08 -8.83 -6.80
N ASP A 61 -18.91 -8.77 -6.16
CA ASP A 61 -18.80 -8.32 -4.76
C ASP A 61 -19.18 -6.85 -4.63
N VAL A 62 -18.67 -6.00 -5.53
CA VAL A 62 -18.97 -4.57 -5.57
C VAL A 62 -20.49 -4.31 -5.67
N GLY A 63 -21.21 -5.12 -6.41
CA GLY A 63 -22.66 -5.01 -6.54
C GLY A 63 -23.45 -5.34 -5.27
N SER A 64 -22.87 -6.12 -4.36
CA SER A 64 -23.49 -6.60 -3.12
C SER A 64 -23.02 -5.87 -1.87
N MET A 65 -21.76 -5.46 -1.83
CA MET A 65 -21.16 -4.74 -0.70
C MET A 65 -21.80 -3.36 -0.51
N LYS A 66 -21.87 -2.92 0.75
CA LYS A 66 -22.32 -1.58 1.16
C LYS A 66 -21.50 -1.12 2.36
N GLY A 67 -21.00 0.10 2.31
CA GLY A 67 -20.25 0.67 3.41
C GLY A 67 -19.78 2.09 3.15
N ASN A 68 -19.57 2.83 4.22
CA ASN A 68 -19.03 4.18 4.19
C ASN A 68 -17.56 4.26 4.66
N MET A 69 -17.00 3.12 5.05
CA MET A 69 -15.57 2.94 5.29
C MET A 69 -15.10 1.65 4.64
N GLY A 70 -13.87 1.64 4.14
CA GLY A 70 -13.29 0.45 3.56
C GLY A 70 -11.78 0.50 3.49
N ILE A 71 -11.16 -0.69 3.51
CA ILE A 71 -9.74 -0.91 3.24
C ILE A 71 -9.58 -2.05 2.25
N GLY A 72 -8.58 -1.97 1.40
CA GLY A 72 -8.29 -3.04 0.44
C GLY A 72 -6.81 -3.10 0.08
N CYS A 73 -6.43 -4.21 -0.54
CA CYS A 73 -5.04 -4.49 -0.85
C CYS A 73 -4.91 -5.35 -2.10
N ILE A 74 -3.88 -5.08 -2.89
CA ILE A 74 -3.30 -5.98 -3.88
C ILE A 74 -2.03 -6.56 -3.29
N SER A 75 -1.82 -7.88 -3.38
CA SER A 75 -0.67 -8.57 -2.78
C SER A 75 -0.17 -9.72 -3.64
N ASP A 76 1.14 -9.96 -3.62
CA ASP A 76 1.77 -11.15 -4.17
C ASP A 76 1.92 -12.29 -3.14
N TYR A 77 1.58 -12.05 -1.89
CA TYR A 77 1.87 -12.97 -0.80
C TYR A 77 0.59 -13.44 -0.11
N GLU A 78 0.05 -12.63 0.75
CA GLU A 78 -0.96 -13.00 1.72
C GLU A 78 -2.37 -12.64 1.25
N PRO A 79 -3.37 -13.52 1.52
CA PRO A 79 -4.76 -13.11 1.46
C PRO A 79 -5.04 -12.07 2.55
N GLN A 80 -5.56 -10.92 2.15
CA GLN A 80 -5.92 -9.79 3.02
C GLN A 80 -6.90 -8.84 2.29
N PRO A 81 -7.68 -7.99 3.03
CA PRO A 81 -7.68 -7.76 4.48
C PRO A 81 -8.21 -8.95 5.28
N LEU A 82 -7.79 -9.10 6.54
CA LEU A 82 -8.35 -10.07 7.47
C LEU A 82 -9.22 -9.39 8.52
N LEU A 83 -10.30 -10.08 8.94
CA LEU A 83 -11.22 -9.63 9.98
C LEU A 83 -10.88 -10.30 11.31
N PHE A 84 -10.87 -9.52 12.38
CA PHE A 84 -10.56 -9.98 13.72
C PHE A 84 -11.60 -9.51 14.72
N SER A 85 -11.84 -10.34 15.73
CA SER A 85 -12.55 -9.96 16.94
C SER A 85 -11.63 -10.18 18.13
N SER A 86 -11.41 -9.15 18.93
CA SER A 86 -10.47 -9.18 20.04
C SER A 86 -11.02 -8.45 21.26
N ARG A 87 -10.30 -8.52 22.39
CA ARG A 87 -10.66 -7.80 23.63
C ARG A 87 -10.66 -6.28 23.47
N ILE A 88 -9.89 -5.74 22.52
CA ILE A 88 -9.82 -4.30 22.25
C ILE A 88 -10.79 -3.85 21.15
N GLY A 89 -11.59 -4.75 20.61
CA GLY A 89 -12.60 -4.49 19.59
C GLY A 89 -12.48 -5.36 18.36
N SER A 90 -13.46 -5.24 17.46
CA SER A 90 -13.43 -5.88 16.14
C SER A 90 -12.81 -4.94 15.11
N PHE A 91 -12.01 -5.47 14.18
CA PHE A 91 -11.32 -4.68 13.18
C PHE A 91 -11.00 -5.48 11.92
N ALA A 92 -10.78 -4.78 10.81
CA ALA A 92 -10.15 -5.31 9.61
C ALA A 92 -8.71 -4.80 9.51
N LEU A 93 -7.79 -5.62 9.04
CA LEU A 93 -6.37 -5.27 8.92
C LEU A 93 -5.84 -5.59 7.53
N THR A 94 -5.12 -4.66 6.94
CA THR A 94 -4.23 -4.89 5.78
C THR A 94 -2.82 -4.39 6.08
N PHE A 95 -1.84 -5.08 5.51
CA PHE A 95 -0.42 -4.87 5.78
C PHE A 95 0.39 -4.87 4.50
N VAL A 96 1.33 -3.95 4.40
CA VAL A 96 2.35 -3.91 3.35
C VAL A 96 3.72 -3.74 4.00
N GLY A 97 4.61 -4.69 3.73
CA GLY A 97 5.96 -4.65 4.29
C GLY A 97 6.65 -6.00 4.21
N LYS A 98 7.76 -6.10 4.93
CA LYS A 98 8.53 -7.33 5.09
C LYS A 98 9.03 -7.45 6.52
N ILE A 99 8.81 -8.62 7.12
CA ILE A 99 9.27 -8.97 8.46
C ILE A 99 10.42 -9.96 8.31
N ASN A 100 11.62 -9.56 8.72
CA ASN A 100 12.80 -10.42 8.65
C ASN A 100 12.89 -11.38 9.85
N ASN A 101 12.41 -10.94 11.01
CA ASN A 101 12.37 -11.71 12.26
C ASN A 101 11.02 -12.43 12.50
N TYR A 102 10.36 -12.88 11.42
CA TYR A 102 9.04 -13.53 11.47
C TYR A 102 9.01 -14.73 12.42
N ASP A 103 9.96 -15.65 12.30
CA ASP A 103 9.99 -16.89 13.10
C ASP A 103 10.20 -16.59 14.60
N GLU A 104 11.02 -15.58 14.91
CA GLU A 104 11.27 -15.14 16.29
C GLU A 104 9.99 -14.58 16.93
N LEU A 105 9.26 -13.74 16.20
CA LEU A 105 8.00 -13.15 16.67
C LEU A 105 6.92 -14.21 16.86
N LEU A 106 6.84 -15.18 15.95
CA LEU A 106 5.91 -16.29 16.05
C LEU A 106 6.20 -17.16 17.27
N GLN A 107 7.47 -17.51 17.51
CA GLN A 107 7.89 -18.26 18.69
C GLN A 107 7.65 -17.48 20.00
N GLN A 108 7.87 -16.17 20.00
CA GLN A 108 7.55 -15.31 21.13
C GLN A 108 6.06 -15.44 21.51
N LEU A 109 5.15 -15.33 20.53
CA LEU A 109 3.72 -15.46 20.76
C LEU A 109 3.34 -16.85 21.30
N TYR A 110 3.87 -17.92 20.74
CA TYR A 110 3.61 -19.28 21.21
C TYR A 110 4.09 -19.51 22.66
N ASN A 111 5.16 -18.84 23.07
CA ASN A 111 5.72 -18.96 24.40
C ASN A 111 5.00 -18.08 25.45
N THR A 112 4.42 -16.97 25.03
CA THR A 112 3.82 -15.98 25.94
C THR A 112 2.29 -16.07 26.01
N THR A 113 1.66 -16.57 24.96
CA THR A 113 0.21 -16.62 24.83
C THR A 113 -0.28 -17.99 24.36
N LYS A 114 -1.56 -18.29 24.58
CA LYS A 114 -2.22 -19.48 24.01
C LYS A 114 -2.89 -19.13 22.67
N VAL A 115 -2.17 -18.42 21.80
CA VAL A 115 -2.71 -17.99 20.51
C VAL A 115 -2.87 -19.18 19.57
N HIS A 116 -3.93 -19.15 18.78
CA HIS A 116 -4.17 -20.07 17.67
C HIS A 116 -4.30 -19.26 16.40
N PHE A 117 -3.58 -19.62 15.37
CA PHE A 117 -3.67 -19.01 14.06
C PHE A 117 -4.56 -19.86 13.15
N GLN A 118 -5.40 -19.20 12.34
CA GLN A 118 -6.37 -19.84 11.45
C GLN A 118 -6.00 -19.65 9.97
N GLU A 119 -5.41 -18.51 9.65
CA GLU A 119 -5.02 -18.18 8.27
C GLU A 119 -3.58 -18.64 8.02
N MET A 120 -3.46 -19.65 7.15
CA MET A 120 -2.17 -20.21 6.77
C MET A 120 -1.97 -20.13 5.25
N THR A 121 -0.80 -19.72 4.84
CA THR A 121 -0.40 -19.67 3.43
C THR A 121 0.84 -20.54 3.23
N ASN A 122 0.74 -21.58 2.40
CA ASN A 122 1.85 -22.49 2.11
C ASN A 122 2.51 -23.13 3.37
N GLY A 123 1.71 -23.41 4.39
CA GLY A 123 2.20 -24.03 5.63
C GLY A 123 2.79 -23.05 6.66
N THR A 124 2.78 -21.76 6.39
CA THR A 124 3.18 -20.69 7.31
C THR A 124 1.97 -19.87 7.76
N VAL A 125 2.03 -19.32 8.95
CA VAL A 125 0.99 -18.42 9.47
C VAL A 125 0.97 -17.14 8.63
N ASN A 126 -0.23 -16.67 8.30
CA ASN A 126 -0.40 -15.40 7.57
C ASN A 126 0.20 -14.23 8.38
N VAL A 127 1.05 -13.45 7.72
CA VAL A 127 1.76 -12.33 8.37
C VAL A 127 0.79 -11.28 8.90
N THR A 128 -0.33 -11.04 8.22
CA THR A 128 -1.35 -10.10 8.69
C THR A 128 -1.99 -10.58 10.00
N GLU A 129 -2.21 -11.89 10.14
CA GLU A 129 -2.72 -12.48 11.38
C GLU A 129 -1.70 -12.40 12.52
N LEU A 130 -0.41 -12.64 12.23
CA LEU A 130 0.67 -12.47 13.21
C LEU A 130 0.72 -11.01 13.74
N ILE A 131 0.63 -10.02 12.85
CA ILE A 131 0.60 -8.60 13.22
C ILE A 131 -0.61 -8.29 14.10
N ALA A 132 -1.79 -8.78 13.71
CA ALA A 132 -3.02 -8.59 14.48
C ALA A 132 -2.90 -9.16 15.90
N ALA A 133 -2.34 -10.37 16.04
CA ALA A 133 -2.11 -10.99 17.34
C ALA A 133 -1.17 -10.16 18.23
N LEU A 134 -0.07 -9.65 17.65
CA LEU A 134 0.87 -8.77 18.37
C LEU A 134 0.24 -7.44 18.77
N ILE A 135 -0.57 -6.82 17.92
CA ILE A 135 -1.32 -5.59 18.25
C ILE A 135 -2.24 -5.85 19.46
N CYS A 136 -2.92 -6.98 19.47
CA CYS A 136 -3.87 -7.36 20.53
C CYS A 136 -3.21 -7.70 21.88
N GLU A 137 -1.88 -7.78 21.99
CA GLU A 137 -1.18 -7.87 23.26
C GLU A 137 -1.29 -6.58 24.10
N LYS A 138 -1.63 -5.45 23.49
CA LYS A 138 -1.76 -4.15 24.16
C LYS A 138 -3.22 -3.79 24.43
N ASP A 139 -3.43 -2.75 25.22
CA ASP A 139 -4.76 -2.37 25.73
C ASP A 139 -5.56 -1.48 24.77
N ASN A 140 -4.91 -0.93 23.75
CA ASN A 140 -5.54 -0.16 22.68
C ASN A 140 -4.74 -0.30 21.36
N PHE A 141 -5.38 0.09 20.24
CA PHE A 141 -4.78 -0.04 18.91
C PHE A 141 -3.51 0.80 18.71
N VAL A 142 -3.45 2.01 19.27
CA VAL A 142 -2.29 2.89 19.11
C VAL A 142 -1.05 2.28 19.78
N GLU A 143 -1.17 1.86 21.03
CA GLU A 143 -0.09 1.17 21.74
C GLU A 143 0.30 -0.14 21.06
N GLY A 144 -0.69 -0.89 20.56
CA GLY A 144 -0.47 -2.12 19.81
C GLY A 144 0.34 -1.88 18.55
N ILE A 145 -0.04 -0.91 17.74
CA ILE A 145 0.69 -0.56 16.50
C ILE A 145 2.11 -0.10 16.82
N GLN A 146 2.31 0.79 17.79
CA GLN A 146 3.64 1.24 18.23
C GLN A 146 4.52 0.08 18.74
N TYR A 147 3.91 -0.83 19.50
CA TYR A 147 4.59 -2.03 19.99
C TYR A 147 5.11 -2.88 18.84
N VAL A 148 4.27 -3.16 17.84
CA VAL A 148 4.65 -3.95 16.66
C VAL A 148 5.69 -3.22 15.82
N GLN A 149 5.55 -1.90 15.61
CA GLN A 149 6.58 -1.08 14.95
C GLN A 149 7.94 -1.18 15.65
N GLY A 150 7.95 -1.36 16.97
CA GLY A 150 9.17 -1.53 17.77
C GLY A 150 9.82 -2.91 17.64
N LEU A 151 9.00 -3.96 17.46
CA LEU A 151 9.44 -5.35 17.41
C LEU A 151 9.96 -5.78 16.03
N ILE A 152 9.36 -5.25 14.96
CA ILE A 152 9.65 -5.71 13.60
C ILE A 152 11.06 -5.28 13.17
N ASP A 153 11.88 -6.27 12.81
CA ASP A 153 13.04 -6.05 11.94
C ASP A 153 12.56 -6.14 10.48
N GLY A 154 12.53 -4.99 9.81
CA GLY A 154 12.00 -4.90 8.46
C GLY A 154 11.22 -3.61 8.20
N SER A 155 10.09 -3.74 7.53
CA SER A 155 9.15 -2.64 7.27
C SER A 155 7.72 -3.07 7.60
N MET A 156 6.92 -2.12 8.09
CA MET A 156 5.51 -2.33 8.40
C MET A 156 4.70 -1.05 8.16
N THR A 157 3.91 -1.07 7.13
CA THR A 157 2.87 -0.06 6.88
C THR A 157 1.53 -0.78 6.89
N LEU A 158 0.54 -0.24 7.58
CA LEU A 158 -0.76 -0.91 7.74
C LEU A 158 -1.94 0.06 7.75
N LEU A 159 -3.11 -0.48 7.37
CA LEU A 159 -4.40 0.10 7.63
C LEU A 159 -5.19 -0.83 8.55
N LEU A 160 -5.72 -0.29 9.65
CA LEU A 160 -6.57 -1.00 10.60
C LEU A 160 -7.91 -0.27 10.70
N MET A 161 -8.96 -0.88 10.16
CA MET A 161 -10.31 -0.30 10.15
C MET A 161 -11.14 -0.86 11.30
N THR A 162 -11.69 0.03 12.09
CA THR A 162 -12.69 -0.26 13.13
C THR A 162 -14.07 0.26 12.70
N LYS A 163 -15.06 0.10 13.53
CA LYS A 163 -16.39 0.72 13.33
C LYS A 163 -16.37 2.25 13.40
N ASP A 164 -15.35 2.83 14.03
CA ASP A 164 -15.27 4.26 14.35
C ASP A 164 -14.35 5.04 13.38
N GLY A 165 -13.52 4.34 12.57
CA GLY A 165 -12.57 4.96 11.65
C GLY A 165 -11.41 4.03 11.28
N ILE A 166 -10.45 4.57 10.54
CA ILE A 166 -9.29 3.84 10.03
C ILE A 166 -8.01 4.38 10.66
N TYR A 167 -7.26 3.51 11.35
CA TYR A 167 -5.88 3.82 11.73
C TYR A 167 -4.98 3.56 10.52
N ALA A 168 -4.19 4.55 10.13
CA ALA A 168 -3.14 4.42 9.14
C ALA A 168 -1.79 4.63 9.82
N ALA A 169 -0.89 3.68 9.66
CA ALA A 169 0.42 3.70 10.29
C ALA A 169 1.53 3.48 9.28
N ARG A 170 2.44 4.45 9.16
CA ARG A 170 3.62 4.34 8.32
C ARG A 170 4.74 3.59 9.04
N ASP A 171 5.52 2.83 8.29
CA ASP A 171 6.74 2.18 8.76
C ASP A 171 7.61 3.10 9.61
N LYS A 172 8.20 2.56 10.70
CA LYS A 172 9.04 3.29 11.66
C LYS A 172 10.18 4.09 11.01
N MET A 173 10.68 3.62 9.88
CA MET A 173 11.74 4.28 9.12
C MET A 173 11.21 5.00 7.87
N GLY A 174 9.91 4.99 7.63
CA GLY A 174 9.29 5.58 6.45
C GLY A 174 9.70 4.93 5.13
N ARG A 175 9.99 3.62 5.11
CA ARG A 175 10.46 2.91 3.90
C ARG A 175 9.41 2.87 2.80
N THR A 176 8.15 2.74 3.18
CA THR A 176 7.00 2.72 2.28
C THR A 176 6.09 3.91 2.55
N PRO A 177 5.47 4.50 1.53
CA PRO A 177 4.64 5.70 1.68
C PRO A 177 3.28 5.36 2.30
N VAL A 178 2.66 6.37 2.90
CA VAL A 178 1.24 6.45 3.22
C VAL A 178 0.80 7.86 2.89
N GLU A 179 -0.05 7.99 1.91
CA GLU A 179 -0.55 9.27 1.44
C GLU A 179 -2.03 9.40 1.74
N ILE A 180 -2.47 10.57 2.13
CA ILE A 180 -3.86 10.88 2.42
C ILE A 180 -4.34 11.89 1.40
N GLY A 181 -5.44 11.57 0.74
CA GLY A 181 -6.19 12.47 -0.11
C GLY A 181 -7.47 12.93 0.57
N HIS A 182 -7.95 14.10 0.19
CA HIS A 182 -9.18 14.71 0.69
C HIS A 182 -10.07 15.16 -0.47
N LYS A 183 -11.36 14.96 -0.32
CA LYS A 183 -12.41 15.65 -1.07
C LYS A 183 -13.59 15.92 -0.15
N GLU A 184 -14.55 16.72 -0.58
CA GLU A 184 -15.71 17.05 0.24
C GLU A 184 -16.42 15.79 0.78
N GLY A 185 -16.51 15.69 2.10
CA GLY A 185 -17.15 14.57 2.81
C GLY A 185 -16.40 13.24 2.78
N SER A 186 -15.12 13.20 2.35
CA SER A 186 -14.37 11.96 2.28
C SER A 186 -12.86 12.17 2.40
N TYR A 187 -12.19 11.24 3.10
CA TYR A 187 -10.74 11.08 3.10
C TYR A 187 -10.37 9.69 2.59
N CYS A 188 -9.30 9.61 1.82
CA CYS A 188 -8.71 8.34 1.43
C CYS A 188 -7.27 8.21 1.93
N ILE A 189 -6.81 6.96 2.03
CA ILE A 189 -5.46 6.58 2.41
C ILE A 189 -4.91 5.70 1.28
N SER A 190 -3.78 6.03 0.74
CA SER A 190 -3.24 5.35 -0.44
C SER A 190 -1.75 5.05 -0.28
N PHE A 191 -1.31 4.01 -0.96
CA PHE A 191 0.10 3.73 -1.15
C PHE A 191 0.74 4.62 -2.23
N GLU A 192 -0.06 5.10 -3.19
CA GLU A 192 0.38 5.92 -4.32
C GLU A 192 -0.60 7.06 -4.62
N SER A 193 -0.07 8.26 -4.89
CA SER A 193 -0.88 9.45 -5.16
C SER A 193 -1.73 9.36 -6.43
N HIS A 194 -1.24 8.71 -7.50
CA HIS A 194 -2.01 8.59 -8.73
C HIS A 194 -3.38 7.93 -8.52
N ALA A 195 -3.51 7.01 -7.56
CA ALA A 195 -4.74 6.28 -7.31
C ALA A 195 -5.86 7.21 -6.83
N TYR A 196 -5.58 8.06 -5.85
CA TYR A 196 -6.60 8.96 -5.31
C TYR A 196 -6.84 10.20 -6.18
N ILE A 197 -5.81 10.68 -6.90
CA ILE A 197 -5.97 11.78 -7.87
C ILE A 197 -6.96 11.37 -8.97
N ASN A 198 -6.87 10.12 -9.47
CA ASN A 198 -7.81 9.59 -10.45
C ASN A 198 -9.24 9.42 -9.91
N LEU A 199 -9.44 9.42 -8.60
CA LEU A 199 -10.74 9.38 -7.93
C LEU A 199 -11.25 10.79 -7.52
N GLY A 200 -10.54 11.85 -7.92
CA GLY A 200 -10.92 13.23 -7.67
C GLY A 200 -10.59 13.73 -6.26
N TYR A 201 -9.69 13.06 -5.56
CA TYR A 201 -9.14 13.56 -4.30
C TYR A 201 -7.96 14.49 -4.58
N GLU A 202 -7.79 15.48 -3.72
CA GLU A 202 -6.63 16.36 -3.67
C GLU A 202 -5.64 15.89 -2.60
N ASP A 203 -4.36 16.24 -2.78
CA ASP A 203 -3.31 15.97 -1.80
C ASP A 203 -3.65 16.63 -0.46
N TYR A 204 -3.63 15.87 0.62
CA TYR A 204 -3.87 16.37 1.97
C TYR A 204 -2.63 16.25 2.86
N LYS A 205 -2.06 15.04 2.95
CA LYS A 205 -0.92 14.78 3.83
C LYS A 205 -0.19 13.51 3.41
N GLU A 206 1.14 13.54 3.43
CA GLU A 206 1.97 12.35 3.44
C GLU A 206 2.46 12.08 4.87
N LEU A 207 2.29 10.86 5.39
CA LEU A 207 2.71 10.50 6.73
C LEU A 207 4.22 10.42 6.83
N GLY A 208 4.79 10.93 7.92
CA GLY A 208 6.21 10.77 8.24
C GLY A 208 6.55 9.40 8.86
N PRO A 209 7.86 9.13 9.12
CA PRO A 209 8.33 7.85 9.65
C PRO A 209 7.70 7.51 11.01
N GLY A 210 7.06 6.35 11.12
CA GLY A 210 6.43 5.87 12.35
C GLY A 210 5.15 6.60 12.76
N GLU A 211 4.70 7.55 11.95
CA GLU A 211 3.47 8.31 12.23
C GLU A 211 2.25 7.40 12.21
N ILE A 212 1.30 7.68 13.12
CA ILE A 212 0.01 7.01 13.19
C ILE A 212 -1.08 8.09 13.19
N VAL A 213 -2.01 7.97 12.27
CA VAL A 213 -3.19 8.84 12.20
C VAL A 213 -4.47 8.01 12.31
N PHE A 214 -5.55 8.67 12.74
CA PHE A 214 -6.90 8.15 12.71
C PHE A 214 -7.73 8.96 11.71
N VAL A 215 -8.33 8.26 10.76
CA VAL A 215 -9.04 8.86 9.63
C VAL A 215 -10.51 8.52 9.73
N THR A 216 -11.35 9.54 9.65
CA THR A 216 -12.80 9.46 9.53
C THR A 216 -13.26 10.22 8.29
N ALA A 217 -14.55 10.24 8.01
CA ALA A 217 -15.10 11.06 6.92
C ALA A 217 -14.99 12.58 7.17
N ASP A 218 -14.80 12.99 8.44
CA ASP A 218 -14.80 14.38 8.85
C ASP A 218 -13.40 14.95 9.11
N GLU A 219 -12.46 14.11 9.56
CA GLU A 219 -11.12 14.58 9.97
C GLU A 219 -10.02 13.49 9.85
N VAL A 220 -8.79 13.98 9.81
CA VAL A 220 -7.57 13.18 10.00
C VAL A 220 -6.87 13.66 11.27
N LYS A 221 -6.85 12.82 12.29
CA LYS A 221 -6.24 13.11 13.59
C LYS A 221 -4.91 12.42 13.75
N THR A 222 -3.82 13.17 13.97
CA THR A 222 -2.52 12.61 14.34
C THR A 222 -2.56 12.08 15.76
N LEU A 223 -2.25 10.80 15.94
CA LEU A 223 -2.21 10.11 17.24
C LEU A 223 -0.78 9.89 17.73
N VAL A 224 0.15 9.70 16.81
CA VAL A 224 1.59 9.59 17.07
C VAL A 224 2.32 10.43 16.04
N GLU A 225 3.11 11.39 16.53
CA GLU A 225 3.88 12.30 15.69
C GLU A 225 5.01 11.56 14.95
N PRO A 226 5.38 12.02 13.74
CA PRO A 226 6.42 11.38 12.96
C PRO A 226 7.81 11.48 13.60
N GLY A 227 8.60 10.43 13.43
CA GLY A 227 10.00 10.43 13.76
C GLY A 227 10.85 11.25 12.77
N LYS A 228 12.06 11.61 13.18
CA LYS A 228 12.98 12.44 12.37
C LYS A 228 13.83 11.64 11.38
N LYS A 229 13.89 10.31 11.53
CA LYS A 229 14.80 9.47 10.75
C LYS A 229 14.04 8.73 9.66
N MET A 230 14.33 9.11 8.41
CA MET A 230 13.78 8.48 7.24
C MET A 230 14.80 7.64 6.48
N LYS A 231 14.35 6.48 5.98
CA LYS A 231 15.06 5.60 5.06
C LYS A 231 14.09 5.06 4.00
N ILE A 232 13.56 5.97 3.20
CA ILE A 232 12.60 5.62 2.15
C ILE A 232 13.24 4.67 1.13
N CYS A 233 12.44 3.78 0.56
CA CYS A 233 12.88 2.82 -0.44
C CYS A 233 13.03 3.50 -1.81
N SER A 234 14.24 3.56 -2.36
CA SER A 234 14.48 4.17 -3.68
C SER A 234 13.81 3.42 -4.84
N PHE A 235 13.43 2.16 -4.64
CA PHE A 235 12.68 1.38 -5.64
C PHE A 235 11.31 1.96 -5.97
N LEU A 236 10.74 2.82 -5.13
CA LEU A 236 9.55 3.62 -5.43
C LEU A 236 9.73 4.38 -6.75
N TRP A 237 10.83 5.10 -6.90
CA TRP A 237 11.11 5.86 -8.12
C TRP A 237 11.74 5.02 -9.21
N VAL A 238 12.72 4.18 -8.87
CA VAL A 238 13.55 3.49 -9.87
C VAL A 238 12.78 2.41 -10.61
N TYR A 239 11.83 1.74 -9.95
CA TYR A 239 11.23 0.54 -10.52
C TYR A 239 9.71 0.48 -10.48
N TYR A 240 9.09 0.40 -9.28
CA TYR A 240 7.70 0.00 -9.19
C TYR A 240 6.68 1.14 -9.06
N GLY A 241 7.07 2.35 -8.68
CA GLY A 241 6.14 3.46 -8.58
C GLY A 241 5.48 3.80 -9.92
N PHE A 242 4.21 4.14 -9.89
CA PHE A 242 3.49 4.54 -11.09
C PHE A 242 4.05 5.89 -11.61
N PRO A 243 4.23 6.10 -12.93
CA PRO A 243 4.91 7.28 -13.47
C PRO A 243 4.37 8.62 -13.00
N THR A 244 3.05 8.74 -12.83
CA THR A 244 2.41 9.99 -12.37
C THR A 244 2.34 10.14 -10.85
N SER A 245 2.80 9.15 -10.08
CA SER A 245 2.87 9.24 -8.62
C SER A 245 4.01 10.15 -8.16
N THR A 246 3.82 10.75 -7.00
CA THR A 246 4.80 11.59 -6.32
C THR A 246 4.99 11.06 -4.90
N TYR A 247 6.23 10.92 -4.45
CA TYR A 247 6.60 10.53 -3.09
C TYR A 247 7.59 11.54 -2.53
N GLU A 248 7.41 11.98 -1.30
CA GLU A 248 8.26 12.98 -0.65
C GLU A 248 8.51 14.21 -1.56
N GLY A 249 7.45 14.66 -2.24
CA GLY A 249 7.51 15.80 -3.15
C GLY A 249 8.27 15.55 -4.46
N LYS A 250 8.65 14.30 -4.78
CA LYS A 250 9.41 13.95 -5.99
C LYS A 250 8.61 13.02 -6.90
N ASN A 251 8.28 13.50 -8.11
CA ASN A 251 7.57 12.73 -9.11
C ASN A 251 8.43 11.57 -9.65
N VAL A 252 7.78 10.43 -9.88
CA VAL A 252 8.44 9.19 -10.32
C VAL A 252 9.07 9.33 -11.70
N GLU A 253 8.34 9.84 -12.68
CA GLU A 253 8.83 9.97 -14.05
C GLU A 253 9.96 11.03 -14.16
N GLU A 254 9.84 12.14 -13.43
CA GLU A 254 10.90 13.14 -13.34
C GLU A 254 12.19 12.57 -12.75
N ALA A 255 12.07 11.72 -11.69
CA ALA A 255 13.22 11.06 -11.09
C ALA A 255 13.88 10.09 -12.07
N ARG A 256 13.10 9.28 -12.80
CA ARG A 256 13.60 8.37 -13.83
C ARG A 256 14.31 9.11 -14.96
N PHE A 257 13.69 10.16 -15.49
CA PHE A 257 14.29 10.99 -16.53
C PHE A 257 15.62 11.59 -16.07
N THR A 258 15.64 12.21 -14.88
CA THR A 258 16.84 12.83 -14.32
C THR A 258 17.96 11.81 -14.11
N ASN A 259 17.65 10.60 -13.65
CA ASN A 259 18.63 9.53 -13.48
C ASN A 259 19.24 9.12 -14.82
N GLY A 260 18.43 8.92 -15.84
CA GLY A 260 18.90 8.61 -17.20
C GLY A 260 19.78 9.71 -17.79
N PHE A 261 19.35 10.96 -17.65
CA PHE A 261 20.09 12.12 -18.13
C PHE A 261 21.47 12.25 -17.45
N ASN A 262 21.54 12.03 -16.15
CA ASN A 262 22.81 12.08 -15.42
C ASN A 262 23.72 10.89 -15.77
N LEU A 263 23.15 9.70 -15.96
CA LEU A 263 23.90 8.52 -16.41
C LEU A 263 24.57 8.78 -17.76
N ALA A 264 23.85 9.37 -18.72
CA ALA A 264 24.36 9.69 -20.04
C ALA A 264 25.60 10.60 -20.04
N LYS A 265 25.73 11.47 -19.01
CA LYS A 265 26.89 12.38 -18.87
C LYS A 265 28.17 11.67 -18.46
N THR A 266 28.05 10.52 -17.80
CA THR A 266 29.20 9.77 -17.28
C THR A 266 29.52 8.52 -18.10
N ASP A 267 28.64 8.14 -19.00
CA ASP A 267 28.79 7.01 -19.91
C ASP A 267 29.47 7.47 -21.21
N ASP A 268 30.54 6.82 -21.63
CA ASP A 268 31.34 7.13 -22.82
C ASP A 268 30.95 6.26 -24.04
N VAL A 269 29.98 5.35 -23.89
CA VAL A 269 29.51 4.49 -24.99
C VAL A 269 28.85 5.33 -26.07
N GLU A 270 29.31 5.19 -27.32
CA GLU A 270 28.67 5.78 -28.50
C GLU A 270 27.47 4.94 -28.92
N VAL A 271 26.33 5.59 -29.14
CA VAL A 271 25.08 4.94 -29.55
C VAL A 271 24.35 5.77 -30.60
N ASP A 272 23.66 5.12 -31.52
CA ASP A 272 22.87 5.78 -32.57
C ASP A 272 21.46 6.16 -32.11
N CYS A 273 20.89 5.41 -31.16
CA CYS A 273 19.58 5.64 -30.56
C CYS A 273 19.48 4.97 -29.19
N CYS A 274 18.47 5.34 -28.43
CA CYS A 274 18.15 4.74 -27.14
C CYS A 274 16.71 4.24 -27.13
N SER A 275 16.47 3.08 -26.47
CA SER A 275 15.14 2.52 -26.26
C SER A 275 14.98 2.04 -24.83
N GLY A 276 13.83 2.29 -24.24
CA GLY A 276 13.50 1.82 -22.89
C GLY A 276 12.89 0.42 -22.91
N ILE A 277 13.22 -0.36 -21.89
CA ILE A 277 12.48 -1.60 -21.60
C ILE A 277 11.18 -1.19 -20.87
N PRO A 278 10.02 -1.45 -21.46
CA PRO A 278 8.75 -1.06 -20.85
C PRO A 278 8.47 -1.80 -19.52
N ASP A 279 7.80 -1.18 -18.53
CA ASP A 279 7.34 0.21 -18.59
C ASP A 279 8.30 1.14 -17.82
N SER A 280 8.92 0.65 -16.73
CA SER A 280 9.75 1.45 -15.81
C SER A 280 11.04 2.02 -16.42
N GLY A 281 11.59 1.35 -17.44
CA GLY A 281 12.79 1.82 -18.14
C GLY A 281 12.55 2.95 -19.13
N THR A 282 11.30 3.28 -19.46
CA THR A 282 10.98 4.27 -20.50
C THR A 282 11.46 5.67 -20.14
N GLY A 283 11.09 6.20 -18.97
CA GLY A 283 11.49 7.54 -18.52
C GLY A 283 13.01 7.68 -18.39
N MET A 284 13.67 6.64 -17.86
CA MET A 284 15.14 6.62 -17.77
C MET A 284 15.82 6.64 -19.14
N ALA A 285 15.30 5.87 -20.12
CA ALA A 285 15.83 5.85 -21.47
C ALA A 285 15.59 7.18 -22.23
N MET A 286 14.46 7.82 -21.99
CA MET A 286 14.19 9.17 -22.52
C MET A 286 15.19 10.21 -21.98
N GLY A 287 15.46 10.16 -20.68
CA GLY A 287 16.48 10.99 -20.04
C GLY A 287 17.88 10.71 -20.59
N TYR A 288 18.24 9.44 -20.75
CA TYR A 288 19.53 9.04 -21.32
C TYR A 288 19.70 9.52 -22.77
N ALA A 289 18.69 9.32 -23.62
CA ALA A 289 18.69 9.81 -24.99
C ALA A 289 18.90 11.31 -25.06
N ALA A 290 18.19 12.08 -24.22
CA ALA A 290 18.35 13.53 -24.12
C ALA A 290 19.76 13.93 -23.65
N GLY A 291 20.35 13.23 -22.69
CA GLY A 291 21.70 13.48 -22.19
C GLY A 291 22.81 13.19 -23.19
N LYS A 292 22.63 12.18 -24.06
CA LYS A 292 23.53 11.81 -25.17
C LYS A 292 23.31 12.66 -26.43
N GLY A 293 22.17 13.32 -26.57
CA GLY A 293 21.82 14.03 -27.79
C GLY A 293 21.45 13.11 -28.96
N VAL A 294 20.95 11.90 -28.65
CA VAL A 294 20.52 10.89 -29.65
C VAL A 294 18.99 10.71 -29.61
N PRO A 295 18.35 10.20 -30.67
CA PRO A 295 16.92 9.98 -30.69
C PRO A 295 16.52 8.84 -29.72
N TYR A 296 15.40 9.05 -29.00
CA TYR A 296 14.67 7.97 -28.35
C TYR A 296 13.80 7.25 -29.40
N GLN A 297 13.91 5.94 -29.49
CA GLN A 297 13.09 5.11 -30.39
C GLN A 297 12.42 3.96 -29.60
N ARG A 298 11.16 3.69 -29.88
CA ARG A 298 10.44 2.58 -29.26
C ARG A 298 10.74 1.26 -30.01
N CYS A 299 11.89 0.65 -29.72
CA CYS A 299 12.30 -0.61 -30.34
C CYS A 299 11.75 -1.86 -29.62
N ILE A 300 11.28 -1.70 -28.39
CA ILE A 300 10.77 -2.79 -27.54
C ILE A 300 9.32 -2.47 -27.16
N ALA A 301 8.44 -3.46 -27.27
CA ALA A 301 7.06 -3.37 -26.85
C ALA A 301 6.72 -4.53 -25.92
N LYS A 302 6.02 -4.23 -24.81
CA LYS A 302 5.46 -5.25 -23.93
C LYS A 302 4.28 -5.93 -24.65
N TYR A 303 4.28 -7.24 -24.70
CA TYR A 303 3.13 -8.02 -25.11
C TYR A 303 2.30 -8.35 -23.86
N THR A 304 1.07 -7.86 -23.84
CA THR A 304 0.08 -8.17 -22.80
C THR A 304 -1.10 -8.80 -23.52
N PRO A 305 -1.27 -10.14 -23.43
CA PRO A 305 -2.40 -10.85 -24.05
C PRO A 305 -3.73 -10.47 -23.39
#